data_ba4eb1896216d528c53b50f2a18757df
#
_entry.id   ba4eb1896216d528c53b50f2a18757df
#
_cell.length_a   1.000
_cell.length_b   1.000
_cell.length_c   1.000
_cell.angle_alpha   90.00
_cell.angle_beta   90.00
_cell.angle_gamma   90.00
#
_symmetry.space_group_name_H-M   'P 1'
#
loop_
_entity.id
_entity.type
_entity.pdbx_description
1 polymer ?
#
loop_
_entity_poly.entity_id
_entity_poly.type
_entity_poly.pdbx_seq_one_letter_code
_entity_poly.pdbx_strand_id
1 'polypeptide(L)'
;MLGQKITEFHSGHILKREMMAELSAYLYRLGPLLYQNCVDGIVSGCMLTTTEDSIVVNPGIIRYEGDFYLIREPQFALYAPTNTTRVLNLVFHDQVQTDSFVTREIELAFTEGASAEKRYLELCRFKLQPGARLRYTYTSFADRETEYDTLNIIHAPFCGMGRPTLSPEITAHFAREALDAGAEGTDAMFCMMLLASREPVQAEALEAYIHSKLGKDYDCHSNLGMYQGLISCLKQFKGSQDTSAPKRKAWSIMLD
;
A
#
# COMPACT_ATOMS: atom_id res chain seq x y z
N MET A 1 2.84 -35.57 19.68
CA MET A 1 3.47 -34.68 20.68
C MET A 1 3.82 -33.38 19.96
N LEU A 2 3.32 -32.26 20.43
CA LEU A 2 3.69 -30.92 19.93
C LEU A 2 4.92 -30.47 20.71
N GLY A 3 5.98 -30.08 20.02
CA GLY A 3 7.20 -29.61 20.65
C GLY A 3 7.99 -28.70 19.70
N GLN A 4 8.76 -27.78 20.27
CA GLN A 4 9.66 -26.89 19.55
C GLN A 4 11.10 -27.26 19.91
N LYS A 5 11.96 -27.35 18.91
CA LYS A 5 13.40 -27.47 19.10
C LYS A 5 14.04 -26.08 18.98
N ILE A 6 14.78 -25.69 20.00
CA ILE A 6 15.51 -24.43 20.02
C ILE A 6 17.01 -24.79 19.97
N THR A 7 17.73 -24.19 19.03
CA THR A 7 19.16 -24.40 18.89
C THR A 7 19.91 -23.57 19.93
N GLU A 8 20.68 -24.21 20.80
CA GLU A 8 21.55 -23.55 21.75
C GLU A 8 23.01 -23.65 21.32
N PHE A 9 23.71 -22.53 21.35
CA PHE A 9 25.12 -22.42 21.00
C PHE A 9 25.95 -22.16 22.26
N HIS A 10 26.89 -23.08 22.56
CA HIS A 10 27.81 -22.93 23.66
C HIS A 10 29.27 -22.93 23.16
N SER A 11 30.16 -22.27 23.89
CA SER A 11 31.57 -22.27 23.56
C SER A 11 32.15 -23.71 23.53
N GLY A 12 32.86 -24.04 22.44
CA GLY A 12 33.41 -25.39 22.23
C GLY A 12 32.45 -26.39 21.57
N HIS A 13 31.19 -26.03 21.30
CA HIS A 13 30.29 -26.90 20.55
C HIS A 13 30.63 -26.91 19.06
N ILE A 14 30.62 -28.11 18.47
CA ILE A 14 30.72 -28.27 17.01
C ILE A 14 29.39 -27.90 16.38
N LEU A 15 29.40 -26.97 15.43
CA LEU A 15 28.23 -26.59 14.68
C LEU A 15 27.77 -27.75 13.79
N LYS A 16 26.60 -28.31 14.09
CA LYS A 16 26.02 -29.42 13.31
C LYS A 16 25.12 -28.90 12.21
N ARG A 17 25.10 -29.57 11.08
CA ARG A 17 24.18 -29.27 9.95
C ARG A 17 22.72 -29.19 10.39
N GLU A 18 22.29 -30.08 11.30
CA GLU A 18 20.92 -30.11 11.83
C GLU A 18 20.54 -28.83 12.59
N MET A 19 21.49 -28.25 13.35
CA MET A 19 21.29 -27.00 14.08
C MET A 19 21.07 -25.83 13.13
N MET A 20 21.83 -25.76 12.04
CA MET A 20 21.69 -24.73 11.02
C MET A 20 20.38 -24.90 10.24
N ALA A 21 20.00 -26.16 9.93
CA ALA A 21 18.76 -26.47 9.25
C ALA A 21 17.53 -26.08 10.07
N GLU A 22 17.51 -26.33 11.39
CA GLU A 22 16.42 -25.93 12.27
C GLU A 22 16.30 -24.40 12.38
N LEU A 23 17.43 -23.70 12.53
CA LEU A 23 17.44 -22.24 12.57
C LEU A 23 16.89 -21.63 11.27
N SER A 24 17.37 -22.14 10.13
CA SER A 24 16.89 -21.74 8.82
C SER A 24 15.40 -22.03 8.64
N ALA A 25 14.97 -23.27 8.98
CA ALA A 25 13.58 -23.69 8.84
C ALA A 25 12.62 -22.84 9.69
N TYR A 26 13.04 -22.42 10.89
CA TYR A 26 12.24 -21.56 11.75
C TYR A 26 11.96 -20.21 11.07
N LEU A 27 13.00 -19.55 10.53
CA LEU A 27 12.88 -18.26 9.86
C LEU A 27 12.01 -18.34 8.61
N TYR A 28 12.18 -19.37 7.77
CA TYR A 28 11.41 -19.56 6.54
C TYR A 28 9.95 -19.95 6.79
N ARG A 29 9.61 -20.56 7.93
CA ARG A 29 8.23 -20.96 8.26
C ARG A 29 7.46 -19.87 9.00
N LEU A 30 8.14 -18.96 9.69
CA LEU A 30 7.47 -17.94 10.50
C LEU A 30 6.62 -16.99 9.66
N GLY A 31 7.16 -16.47 8.56
CA GLY A 31 6.44 -15.56 7.65
C GLY A 31 5.14 -16.19 7.11
N PRO A 32 5.20 -17.36 6.44
CA PRO A 32 4.00 -18.05 5.96
C PRO A 32 2.94 -18.31 7.03
N LEU A 33 3.33 -18.61 8.27
CA LEU A 33 2.39 -18.82 9.36
C LEU A 33 1.73 -17.53 9.86
N LEU A 34 2.49 -16.42 9.95
CA LEU A 34 1.95 -15.12 10.36
C LEU A 34 0.94 -14.57 9.34
N TYR A 35 1.16 -14.83 8.06
CA TYR A 35 0.35 -14.30 6.96
C TYR A 35 -0.41 -15.38 6.19
N GLN A 36 -0.73 -16.51 6.83
CA GLN A 36 -1.36 -17.67 6.17
C GLN A 36 -2.72 -17.36 5.50
N ASN A 37 -3.46 -16.39 6.04
CA ASN A 37 -4.78 -16.00 5.54
C ASN A 37 -4.73 -14.75 4.65
N CYS A 38 -3.55 -14.20 4.41
CA CYS A 38 -3.38 -13.03 3.56
C CYS A 38 -3.25 -13.43 2.09
N VAL A 39 -3.74 -12.57 1.23
CA VAL A 39 -3.54 -12.71 -0.22
C VAL A 39 -2.17 -12.19 -0.65
N ASP A 40 -1.80 -12.44 -1.89
CA ASP A 40 -0.55 -11.92 -2.46
C ASP A 40 -0.58 -10.38 -2.54
N GLY A 41 0.54 -9.75 -2.24
CA GLY A 41 0.66 -8.30 -2.21
C GLY A 41 1.86 -7.80 -1.41
N ILE A 42 1.95 -6.49 -1.28
CA ILE A 42 2.96 -5.82 -0.46
C ILE A 42 2.58 -5.98 1.02
N VAL A 43 3.47 -6.60 1.79
CA VAL A 43 3.28 -6.78 3.24
C VAL A 43 3.70 -5.52 3.99
N SER A 44 4.87 -4.97 3.63
CA SER A 44 5.43 -3.79 4.29
C SER A 44 6.47 -3.12 3.40
N GLY A 45 6.67 -1.82 3.55
CA GLY A 45 7.64 -1.07 2.77
C GLY A 45 7.23 -0.89 1.32
N CYS A 46 8.19 -1.06 0.40
CA CYS A 46 8.03 -0.83 -1.05
C CYS A 46 7.50 0.56 -1.39
N MET A 47 7.79 1.56 -0.54
CA MET A 47 7.40 2.94 -0.79
C MET A 47 8.06 3.46 -2.04
N LEU A 48 7.31 4.15 -2.87
CA LEU A 48 7.80 4.67 -4.14
C LEU A 48 8.20 6.14 -4.01
N THR A 49 9.35 6.48 -4.58
CA THR A 49 9.79 7.85 -4.80
C THR A 49 10.25 8.02 -6.24
N THR A 50 10.46 9.24 -6.68
CA THR A 50 10.95 9.50 -8.05
C THR A 50 12.23 10.34 -8.03
N THR A 51 13.13 10.05 -8.95
CA THR A 51 14.24 10.90 -9.34
C THR A 51 13.92 11.61 -10.66
N GLU A 52 14.90 12.21 -11.31
CA GLU A 52 14.71 12.86 -12.63
C GLU A 52 14.34 11.87 -13.74
N ASP A 53 14.82 10.63 -13.64
CA ASP A 53 14.75 9.61 -14.68
C ASP A 53 14.26 8.24 -14.19
N SER A 54 14.07 8.07 -12.89
CA SER A 54 13.79 6.76 -12.29
C SER A 54 12.67 6.80 -11.26
N ILE A 55 11.88 5.74 -11.20
CA ILE A 55 11.08 5.38 -10.04
C ILE A 55 11.96 4.54 -9.14
N VAL A 56 12.02 4.92 -7.87
CA VAL A 56 12.77 4.20 -6.84
C VAL A 56 11.81 3.40 -5.99
N VAL A 57 11.96 2.08 -5.98
CA VAL A 57 11.24 1.16 -5.08
C VAL A 57 12.11 0.96 -3.85
N ASN A 58 11.67 1.50 -2.72
CA ASN A 58 12.39 1.38 -1.46
C ASN A 58 12.29 -0.04 -0.86
N PRO A 59 13.14 -0.39 0.11
CA PRO A 59 13.12 -1.69 0.76
C PRO A 59 11.74 -2.08 1.27
N GLY A 60 11.44 -3.38 1.18
CA GLY A 60 10.13 -3.89 1.59
C GLY A 60 10.02 -5.40 1.52
N ILE A 61 8.86 -5.87 1.89
CA ILE A 61 8.50 -7.29 1.94
C ILE A 61 7.26 -7.49 1.07
N ILE A 62 7.34 -8.46 0.17
CA ILE A 62 6.26 -8.86 -0.71
C ILE A 62 5.92 -10.33 -0.42
N ARG A 63 4.63 -10.65 -0.39
CA ARG A 63 4.12 -12.01 -0.38
C ARG A 63 3.61 -12.36 -1.78
N TYR A 64 4.04 -13.51 -2.29
CA TYR A 64 3.57 -14.02 -3.57
C TYR A 64 3.55 -15.56 -3.55
N GLU A 65 2.41 -16.17 -3.87
CA GLU A 65 2.18 -17.63 -3.85
C GLU A 65 2.61 -18.33 -2.55
N GLY A 66 2.42 -17.63 -1.41
CA GLY A 66 2.77 -18.12 -0.07
C GLY A 66 4.22 -17.88 0.35
N ASP A 67 5.09 -17.46 -0.56
CA ASP A 67 6.48 -17.15 -0.30
C ASP A 67 6.70 -15.65 -0.03
N PHE A 68 7.83 -15.34 0.63
CA PHE A 68 8.21 -13.97 0.96
C PHE A 68 9.46 -13.56 0.18
N TYR A 69 9.36 -12.40 -0.45
CA TYR A 69 10.43 -11.75 -1.20
C TYR A 69 10.86 -10.48 -0.49
N LEU A 70 12.15 -10.30 -0.33
CA LEU A 70 12.74 -9.16 0.38
C LEU A 70 13.46 -8.26 -0.61
N ILE A 71 12.96 -7.04 -0.77
CA ILE A 71 13.74 -5.96 -1.39
C ILE A 71 14.58 -5.35 -0.27
N ARG A 72 15.90 -5.60 -0.27
CA ARG A 72 16.81 -5.18 0.80
C ARG A 72 17.38 -3.79 0.59
N GLU A 73 17.53 -3.40 -0.67
CA GLU A 73 18.12 -2.14 -1.09
C GLU A 73 17.20 -1.46 -2.11
N PRO A 74 17.22 -0.11 -2.23
CA PRO A 74 16.43 0.59 -3.21
C PRO A 74 16.69 0.08 -4.62
N GLN A 75 15.63 -0.18 -5.38
CA GLN A 75 15.67 -0.61 -6.76
C GLN A 75 15.22 0.53 -7.68
N PHE A 76 15.87 0.69 -8.82
CA PHE A 76 15.65 1.79 -9.74
C PHE A 76 15.05 1.28 -11.05
N ALA A 77 13.90 1.84 -11.43
CA ALA A 77 13.26 1.58 -12.72
C ALA A 77 13.30 2.85 -13.57
N LEU A 78 14.16 2.85 -14.60
CA LEU A 78 14.28 3.96 -15.54
C LEU A 78 12.99 4.14 -16.32
N TYR A 79 12.46 5.36 -16.38
CA TYR A 79 11.27 5.68 -17.16
C TYR A 79 11.55 6.71 -18.25
N ALA A 80 10.72 6.69 -19.28
CA ALA A 80 10.75 7.70 -20.36
C ALA A 80 9.33 8.24 -20.58
N PRO A 81 9.19 9.50 -21.02
CA PRO A 81 7.91 10.06 -21.40
C PRO A 81 7.39 9.40 -22.68
N THR A 82 6.28 8.69 -22.57
CA THR A 82 5.66 7.96 -23.68
C THR A 82 4.29 8.48 -24.06
N ASN A 83 3.72 9.36 -23.22
CA ASN A 83 2.33 9.83 -23.35
C ASN A 83 1.29 8.71 -23.40
N THR A 84 1.67 7.51 -22.99
CA THR A 84 0.80 6.33 -22.82
C THR A 84 0.84 5.89 -21.36
N THR A 85 -0.19 5.16 -20.92
CA THR A 85 -0.20 4.62 -19.57
C THR A 85 0.83 3.52 -19.46
N ARG A 86 1.81 3.73 -18.58
CA ARG A 86 2.82 2.73 -18.20
C ARG A 86 2.53 2.22 -16.81
N VAL A 87 2.68 0.92 -16.62
CA VAL A 87 2.52 0.26 -15.32
C VAL A 87 3.84 -0.37 -14.93
N LEU A 88 4.35 -0.01 -13.75
CA LEU A 88 5.51 -0.65 -13.15
C LEU A 88 5.04 -1.85 -12.35
N ASN A 89 5.58 -3.01 -12.68
CA ASN A 89 5.26 -4.29 -12.04
C ASN A 89 6.51 -4.91 -11.41
N LEU A 90 6.29 -5.67 -10.35
CA LEU A 90 7.18 -6.75 -9.94
C LEU A 90 6.82 -8.01 -10.73
N VAL A 91 7.82 -8.61 -11.38
CA VAL A 91 7.69 -9.84 -12.14
C VAL A 91 8.37 -10.96 -11.37
N PHE A 92 7.63 -12.04 -11.13
CA PHE A 92 8.11 -13.19 -10.39
C PHE A 92 8.56 -14.29 -11.37
N HIS A 93 9.83 -14.70 -11.24
CA HIS A 93 10.40 -15.75 -12.05
C HIS A 93 10.23 -17.12 -11.40
N ASP A 94 10.34 -18.17 -12.23
CA ASP A 94 10.29 -19.52 -11.74
C ASP A 94 11.47 -19.80 -10.79
N GLN A 95 11.20 -20.57 -9.75
CA GLN A 95 12.21 -20.96 -8.78
C GLN A 95 13.29 -21.83 -9.44
N VAL A 96 14.55 -21.48 -9.20
CA VAL A 96 15.72 -22.26 -9.63
C VAL A 96 16.31 -22.96 -8.42
N GLN A 97 16.42 -24.29 -8.50
CA GLN A 97 17.02 -25.09 -7.45
C GLN A 97 18.41 -25.58 -7.89
N THR A 98 19.39 -25.36 -7.02
CA THR A 98 20.75 -25.89 -7.12
C THR A 98 20.99 -26.86 -5.96
N ASP A 99 22.17 -27.52 -5.95
CA ASP A 99 22.55 -28.42 -4.85
C ASP A 99 22.59 -27.74 -3.47
N SER A 100 22.79 -26.43 -3.43
CA SER A 100 22.99 -25.67 -2.20
C SER A 100 21.94 -24.60 -1.93
N PHE A 101 21.23 -24.13 -2.96
CA PHE A 101 20.32 -22.99 -2.86
C PHE A 101 19.04 -23.20 -3.66
N VAL A 102 17.97 -22.61 -3.14
CA VAL A 102 16.74 -22.33 -3.86
C VAL A 102 16.73 -20.83 -4.13
N THR A 103 16.83 -20.44 -5.39
CA THR A 103 16.82 -19.03 -5.81
C THR A 103 15.45 -18.66 -6.33
N ARG A 104 14.90 -17.54 -5.85
CA ARG A 104 13.67 -16.92 -6.32
C ARG A 104 13.99 -15.51 -6.72
N GLU A 105 13.79 -15.19 -7.98
CA GLU A 105 14.13 -13.89 -8.54
C GLU A 105 12.88 -13.08 -8.81
N ILE A 106 12.98 -11.77 -8.55
CA ILE A 106 11.99 -10.76 -8.93
C ILE A 106 12.70 -9.66 -9.70
N GLU A 107 12.02 -9.11 -10.69
CA GLU A 107 12.53 -7.95 -11.43
C GLU A 107 11.47 -6.86 -11.54
N LEU A 108 11.90 -5.65 -11.85
CA LEU A 108 11.04 -4.52 -12.17
C LEU A 108 10.85 -4.44 -13.68
N ALA A 109 9.60 -4.49 -14.14
CA ALA A 109 9.28 -4.38 -15.56
C ALA A 109 8.11 -3.42 -15.81
N PHE A 110 8.21 -2.67 -16.91
CA PHE A 110 7.11 -1.83 -17.38
C PHE A 110 6.24 -2.58 -18.39
N THR A 111 4.92 -2.46 -18.23
CA THR A 111 3.93 -2.89 -19.21
C THR A 111 3.12 -1.70 -19.73
N GLU A 112 2.50 -1.86 -20.91
CA GLU A 112 1.51 -0.94 -21.44
C GLU A 112 0.13 -1.36 -20.94
N GLY A 113 -0.41 -0.60 -19.97
CA GLY A 113 -1.64 -0.97 -19.27
C GLY A 113 -1.46 -2.07 -18.22
N ALA A 114 -2.53 -2.40 -17.52
CA ALA A 114 -2.54 -3.45 -16.52
C ALA A 114 -2.33 -4.83 -17.16
N SER A 115 -1.42 -5.63 -16.61
CA SER A 115 -1.22 -7.01 -17.04
C SER A 115 -2.18 -7.93 -16.30
N ALA A 116 -2.82 -8.83 -17.06
CA ALA A 116 -3.67 -9.90 -16.51
C ALA A 116 -2.87 -11.15 -16.12
N GLU A 117 -1.56 -11.18 -16.42
CA GLU A 117 -0.70 -12.31 -16.06
C GLU A 117 -0.50 -12.40 -14.56
N LYS A 118 -0.71 -13.60 -14.01
CA LYS A 118 -0.61 -13.84 -12.56
C LYS A 118 0.74 -13.50 -11.94
N ARG A 119 1.83 -13.62 -12.74
CA ARG A 119 3.19 -13.36 -12.28
C ARG A 119 3.55 -11.89 -12.13
N TYR A 120 2.62 -10.97 -12.39
CA TYR A 120 2.81 -9.53 -12.27
C TYR A 120 2.10 -8.99 -11.04
N LEU A 121 2.80 -8.21 -10.22
CA LEU A 121 2.24 -7.44 -9.13
C LEU A 121 2.48 -5.95 -9.41
N GLU A 122 1.40 -5.22 -9.67
CA GLU A 122 1.47 -3.79 -9.96
C GLU A 122 1.96 -3.00 -8.74
N LEU A 123 2.95 -2.14 -8.94
CA LEU A 123 3.41 -1.19 -7.92
C LEU A 123 2.81 0.20 -8.11
N CYS A 124 2.74 0.64 -9.36
CA CYS A 124 2.15 1.94 -9.72
C CYS A 124 1.87 2.01 -11.22
N ARG A 125 1.10 3.02 -11.59
CA ARG A 125 0.90 3.43 -12.99
C ARG A 125 1.04 4.93 -13.13
N PHE A 126 1.37 5.38 -14.32
CA PHE A 126 1.50 6.78 -14.66
C PHE A 126 1.38 7.01 -16.16
N LYS A 127 1.12 8.26 -16.54
CA LYS A 127 1.17 8.76 -17.90
C LYS A 127 2.01 10.03 -17.90
N LEU A 128 3.17 9.99 -18.53
CA LEU A 128 4.14 11.09 -18.49
C LEU A 128 4.18 11.81 -19.83
N GLN A 129 3.99 13.11 -19.79
CA GLN A 129 4.08 13.98 -20.96
C GLN A 129 5.54 14.30 -21.28
N PRO A 130 5.89 14.51 -22.57
CA PRO A 130 7.21 14.97 -22.96
C PRO A 130 7.60 16.28 -22.25
N GLY A 131 8.76 16.28 -21.62
CA GLY A 131 9.29 17.44 -20.89
C GLY A 131 8.76 17.63 -19.47
N ALA A 132 7.78 16.82 -19.04
CA ALA A 132 7.30 16.83 -17.66
C ALA A 132 8.17 15.94 -16.75
N ARG A 133 8.05 16.15 -15.43
CA ARG A 133 8.68 15.32 -14.40
C ARG A 133 7.60 14.52 -13.66
N LEU A 134 7.83 13.25 -13.46
CA LEU A 134 6.95 12.40 -12.69
C LEU A 134 7.05 12.77 -11.20
N ARG A 135 5.90 13.10 -10.58
CA ARG A 135 5.82 13.42 -9.16
C ARG A 135 5.18 12.29 -8.36
N TYR A 136 5.63 12.12 -7.14
CA TYR A 136 5.08 11.16 -6.15
C TYR A 136 4.49 11.87 -4.92
N THR A 137 4.51 13.21 -4.89
CA THR A 137 3.86 14.03 -3.87
C THR A 137 2.49 14.47 -4.34
N TYR A 138 1.54 14.52 -3.41
CA TYR A 138 0.14 14.81 -3.71
C TYR A 138 -0.30 16.03 -2.92
N THR A 139 -1.00 16.97 -3.58
CA THR A 139 -1.50 18.20 -2.98
C THR A 139 -2.80 18.00 -2.20
N SER A 140 -3.56 16.98 -2.54
CA SER A 140 -4.78 16.56 -1.86
C SER A 140 -4.99 15.05 -2.03
N PHE A 141 -5.90 14.48 -1.27
CA PHE A 141 -6.22 13.05 -1.39
C PHE A 141 -6.68 12.69 -2.80
N ALA A 142 -7.54 13.52 -3.41
CA ALA A 142 -8.05 13.29 -4.77
C ALA A 142 -6.98 13.41 -5.88
N ASP A 143 -5.86 14.08 -5.60
CA ASP A 143 -4.76 14.29 -6.55
C ASP A 143 -4.07 12.98 -6.99
N ARG A 144 -4.27 11.88 -6.26
CA ARG A 144 -3.72 10.56 -6.61
C ARG A 144 -4.31 9.96 -7.89
N GLU A 145 -5.49 10.42 -8.33
CA GLU A 145 -6.11 10.04 -9.62
C GLU A 145 -5.75 10.98 -10.76
N THR A 146 -4.86 11.95 -10.56
CA THR A 146 -4.43 12.85 -11.63
C THR A 146 -3.82 12.03 -12.77
N GLU A 147 -4.37 12.20 -13.98
CA GLU A 147 -4.07 11.37 -15.15
C GLU A 147 -2.60 11.49 -15.58
N TYR A 148 -2.04 12.71 -15.56
CA TYR A 148 -0.72 13.01 -16.08
C TYR A 148 0.27 13.34 -14.99
N ASP A 149 1.52 12.98 -15.25
CA ASP A 149 2.73 13.40 -14.52
C ASP A 149 2.70 13.07 -13.02
N THR A 150 1.79 12.19 -12.59
CA THR A 150 1.58 11.79 -11.21
C THR A 150 1.68 10.27 -11.08
N LEU A 151 2.39 9.81 -10.07
CA LEU A 151 2.53 8.40 -9.75
C LEU A 151 1.24 7.90 -9.07
N ASN A 152 0.47 7.06 -9.74
CA ASN A 152 -0.75 6.48 -9.19
C ASN A 152 -0.43 5.11 -8.57
N ILE A 153 -0.56 5.01 -7.23
CA ILE A 153 -0.33 3.79 -6.44
C ILE A 153 -1.62 3.13 -5.95
N ILE A 154 -2.79 3.61 -6.39
CA ILE A 154 -4.10 3.13 -5.91
C ILE A 154 -4.28 1.64 -6.18
N HIS A 155 -3.78 1.18 -7.32
CA HIS A 155 -3.94 -0.20 -7.77
C HIS A 155 -2.94 -1.19 -7.17
N ALA A 156 -1.88 -0.70 -6.50
CA ALA A 156 -0.90 -1.56 -5.83
C ALA A 156 -1.61 -2.42 -4.78
N PRO A 157 -1.54 -3.77 -4.87
CA PRO A 157 -2.18 -4.63 -3.91
C PRO A 157 -1.33 -4.71 -2.64
N PHE A 158 -1.86 -4.25 -1.52
CA PHE A 158 -1.30 -4.52 -0.22
C PHE A 158 -1.94 -5.77 0.40
N CYS A 159 -1.14 -6.49 1.19
CA CYS A 159 -1.51 -7.77 1.76
C CYS A 159 -2.67 -7.62 2.75
N GLY A 160 -3.84 -8.17 2.41
CA GLY A 160 -5.03 -8.18 3.26
C GLY A 160 -5.58 -9.59 3.41
N MET A 161 -6.46 -9.81 4.39
CA MET A 161 -7.16 -11.08 4.57
C MET A 161 -8.22 -11.26 3.49
N GLY A 162 -8.14 -12.36 2.75
CA GLY A 162 -9.10 -12.73 1.72
C GLY A 162 -9.08 -11.90 0.45
N ARG A 163 -8.67 -10.64 0.50
CA ARG A 163 -8.51 -9.75 -0.66
C ARG A 163 -7.47 -8.66 -0.42
N PRO A 164 -6.90 -8.06 -1.48
CA PRO A 164 -5.98 -6.93 -1.36
C PRO A 164 -6.65 -5.71 -0.70
N THR A 165 -5.82 -4.86 -0.11
CA THR A 165 -6.24 -3.61 0.50
C THR A 165 -5.39 -2.43 0.00
N LEU A 166 -5.76 -1.22 0.40
CA LEU A 166 -5.05 0.02 0.05
C LEU A 166 -3.71 0.15 0.79
N SER A 167 -2.79 0.85 0.16
CA SER A 167 -1.53 1.26 0.79
C SER A 167 -1.77 2.01 2.10
N PRO A 168 -0.97 1.75 3.16
CA PRO A 168 -0.98 2.55 4.39
C PRO A 168 -0.76 4.05 4.14
N GLU A 169 -0.01 4.41 3.10
CA GLU A 169 0.18 5.81 2.69
C GLU A 169 -1.13 6.46 2.24
N ILE A 170 -1.96 5.74 1.49
CA ILE A 170 -3.26 6.22 1.03
C ILE A 170 -4.19 6.41 2.22
N THR A 171 -4.31 5.40 3.08
CA THR A 171 -5.22 5.45 4.24
C THR A 171 -4.80 6.52 5.26
N ALA A 172 -3.49 6.69 5.49
CA ALA A 172 -2.98 7.76 6.35
C ALA A 172 -3.19 9.16 5.74
N HIS A 173 -3.10 9.31 4.42
CA HIS A 173 -3.39 10.59 3.75
C HIS A 173 -4.87 10.94 3.89
N PHE A 174 -5.77 9.99 3.64
CA PHE A 174 -7.20 10.16 3.90
C PHE A 174 -7.47 10.63 5.33
N ALA A 175 -6.89 9.94 6.32
CA ALA A 175 -7.12 10.23 7.72
C ALA A 175 -6.69 11.65 8.11
N ARG A 176 -5.51 12.12 7.63
CA ARG A 176 -5.06 13.50 7.89
C ARG A 176 -6.01 14.50 7.27
N GLU A 177 -6.35 14.36 6.00
CA GLU A 177 -7.24 15.30 5.29
C GLU A 177 -8.66 15.30 5.86
N ALA A 178 -9.16 14.15 6.34
CA ALA A 178 -10.46 14.06 7.00
C ALA A 178 -10.47 14.78 8.36
N LEU A 179 -9.42 14.61 9.17
CA LEU A 179 -9.27 15.32 10.44
C LEU A 179 -9.15 16.84 10.23
N ASP A 180 -8.34 17.27 9.25
CA ASP A 180 -8.20 18.68 8.87
C ASP A 180 -9.52 19.26 8.35
N ALA A 181 -10.35 18.43 7.70
CA ALA A 181 -11.70 18.79 7.27
C ALA A 181 -12.76 18.71 8.40
N GLY A 182 -12.36 18.48 9.64
CA GLY A 182 -13.25 18.50 10.80
C GLY A 182 -14.01 17.19 11.03
N ALA A 183 -13.44 16.06 10.70
CA ALA A 183 -14.01 14.75 11.07
C ALA A 183 -14.13 14.64 12.60
N GLU A 184 -15.31 14.28 13.13
CA GLU A 184 -15.61 14.20 14.56
C GLU A 184 -16.19 12.82 14.94
N GLY A 185 -16.26 12.54 16.25
CA GLY A 185 -16.88 11.33 16.78
C GLY A 185 -16.27 10.04 16.22
N THR A 186 -17.10 9.20 15.64
CA THR A 186 -16.68 7.91 15.06
C THR A 186 -15.75 8.06 13.86
N ASP A 187 -15.86 9.13 13.10
CA ASP A 187 -14.99 9.43 11.96
C ASP A 187 -13.58 9.79 12.41
N ALA A 188 -13.45 10.63 13.42
CA ALA A 188 -12.16 10.94 14.02
C ALA A 188 -11.50 9.71 14.63
N MET A 189 -12.27 8.85 15.31
CA MET A 189 -11.76 7.57 15.85
C MET A 189 -11.24 6.66 14.74
N PHE A 190 -11.97 6.53 13.64
CA PHE A 190 -11.53 5.75 12.48
C PHE A 190 -10.24 6.33 11.89
N CYS A 191 -10.15 7.64 11.70
CA CYS A 191 -8.95 8.31 11.22
C CYS A 191 -7.75 8.08 12.15
N MET A 192 -7.93 8.17 13.47
CA MET A 192 -6.88 7.89 14.45
C MET A 192 -6.41 6.43 14.38
N MET A 193 -7.33 5.48 14.18
CA MET A 193 -6.99 4.07 13.96
C MET A 193 -6.14 3.89 12.70
N LEU A 194 -6.49 4.54 11.59
CA LEU A 194 -5.72 4.50 10.34
C LEU A 194 -4.29 5.05 10.55
N LEU A 195 -4.15 6.15 11.30
CA LEU A 195 -2.84 6.77 11.58
C LEU A 195 -1.99 5.94 12.57
N ALA A 196 -2.63 5.23 13.48
CA ALA A 196 -1.93 4.37 14.45
C ALA A 196 -1.48 3.03 13.84
N SER A 197 -2.11 2.60 12.74
CA SER A 197 -1.76 1.34 12.07
C SER A 197 -0.41 1.46 11.37
N ARG A 198 0.47 0.50 11.65
CA ARG A 198 1.75 0.34 10.93
C ARG A 198 1.64 -0.62 9.75
N GLU A 199 0.62 -1.46 9.76
CA GLU A 199 0.33 -2.46 8.75
C GLU A 199 -0.84 -1.99 7.86
N PRO A 200 -1.02 -2.58 6.66
CA PRO A 200 -2.17 -2.32 5.82
C PRO A 200 -3.47 -2.62 6.56
N VAL A 201 -4.38 -1.66 6.61
CA VAL A 201 -5.70 -1.85 7.22
C VAL A 201 -6.52 -2.76 6.34
N GLN A 202 -7.21 -3.73 6.95
CA GLN A 202 -7.97 -4.73 6.22
C GLN A 202 -9.07 -4.09 5.34
N ALA A 203 -9.21 -4.59 4.12
CA ALA A 203 -10.20 -4.11 3.17
C ALA A 203 -11.63 -4.16 3.73
N GLU A 204 -11.94 -5.16 4.56
CA GLU A 204 -13.24 -5.26 5.24
C GLU A 204 -13.51 -4.09 6.19
N ALA A 205 -12.50 -3.60 6.90
CA ALA A 205 -12.67 -2.44 7.79
C ALA A 205 -12.88 -1.14 7.00
N LEU A 206 -12.18 -0.97 5.87
CA LEU A 206 -12.38 0.16 4.95
C LEU A 206 -13.77 0.13 4.34
N GLU A 207 -14.21 -1.04 3.86
CA GLU A 207 -15.54 -1.26 3.30
C GLU A 207 -16.64 -0.98 4.32
N ALA A 208 -16.53 -1.52 5.53
CA ALA A 208 -17.51 -1.28 6.60
C ALA A 208 -17.65 0.21 6.92
N TYR A 209 -16.53 0.95 6.94
CA TYR A 209 -16.56 2.39 7.13
C TYR A 209 -17.23 3.11 5.95
N ILE A 210 -16.84 2.81 4.71
CA ILE A 210 -17.44 3.42 3.51
C ILE A 210 -18.93 3.13 3.43
N HIS A 211 -19.35 1.88 3.68
CA HIS A 211 -20.76 1.50 3.70
C HIS A 211 -21.57 2.19 4.80
N SER A 212 -20.96 2.48 5.94
CA SER A 212 -21.61 3.27 7.00
C SER A 212 -21.93 4.71 6.57
N LYS A 213 -21.19 5.25 5.60
CA LYS A 213 -21.33 6.63 5.10
C LYS A 213 -22.13 6.73 3.80
N LEU A 214 -21.90 5.81 2.88
CA LEU A 214 -22.44 5.89 1.50
C LEU A 214 -23.55 4.87 1.24
N GLY A 215 -23.77 3.92 2.16
CA GLY A 215 -24.74 2.84 2.00
C GLY A 215 -24.09 1.54 1.52
N LYS A 216 -24.79 0.42 1.77
CA LYS A 216 -24.27 -0.93 1.53
C LYS A 216 -24.11 -1.30 0.04
N ASP A 217 -24.76 -0.56 -0.84
CA ASP A 217 -24.74 -0.81 -2.29
C ASP A 217 -23.51 -0.17 -2.98
N TYR A 218 -22.68 0.56 -2.22
CA TYR A 218 -21.48 1.18 -2.78
C TYR A 218 -20.42 0.10 -3.10
N ASP A 219 -19.90 0.12 -4.33
CA ASP A 219 -18.90 -0.87 -4.77
C ASP A 219 -17.51 -0.58 -4.19
N CYS A 220 -17.09 -1.45 -3.26
CA CYS A 220 -15.77 -1.44 -2.61
C CYS A 220 -14.93 -2.69 -2.95
N HIS A 221 -15.28 -3.44 -4.01
CA HIS A 221 -14.61 -4.72 -4.31
C HIS A 221 -13.16 -4.57 -4.82
N SER A 222 -12.79 -3.39 -5.30
CA SER A 222 -11.44 -3.08 -5.79
C SER A 222 -10.77 -1.99 -4.96
N ASN A 223 -9.43 -1.91 -5.02
CA ASN A 223 -8.69 -0.81 -4.43
C ASN A 223 -9.18 0.55 -4.95
N LEU A 224 -9.49 0.64 -6.25
CA LEU A 224 -10.06 1.85 -6.84
C LEU A 224 -11.41 2.19 -6.24
N GLY A 225 -12.32 1.21 -6.10
CA GLY A 225 -13.63 1.42 -5.48
C GLY A 225 -13.52 1.89 -4.03
N MET A 226 -12.66 1.27 -3.22
CA MET A 226 -12.39 1.72 -1.85
C MET A 226 -11.83 3.15 -1.82
N TYR A 227 -10.89 3.48 -2.67
CA TYR A 227 -10.31 4.82 -2.76
C TYR A 227 -11.35 5.87 -3.14
N GLN A 228 -12.18 5.62 -4.14
CA GLN A 228 -13.26 6.52 -4.56
C GLN A 228 -14.35 6.66 -3.50
N GLY A 229 -14.62 5.60 -2.74
CA GLY A 229 -15.47 5.64 -1.55
C GLY A 229 -14.92 6.59 -0.49
N LEU A 230 -13.63 6.53 -0.20
CA LEU A 230 -12.97 7.46 0.73
C LEU A 230 -13.01 8.91 0.23
N ILE A 231 -12.82 9.17 -1.09
CA ILE A 231 -13.02 10.51 -1.68
C ILE A 231 -14.43 11.01 -1.41
N SER A 232 -15.42 10.15 -1.60
CA SER A 232 -16.83 10.51 -1.40
C SER A 232 -17.13 10.84 0.07
N CYS A 233 -16.52 10.11 1.02
CA CYS A 233 -16.58 10.43 2.44
C CYS A 233 -15.94 11.80 2.76
N LEU A 234 -14.76 12.10 2.18
CA LEU A 234 -14.09 13.41 2.37
C LEU A 234 -14.94 14.58 1.88
N LYS A 235 -15.65 14.43 0.77
CA LYS A 235 -16.54 15.47 0.25
C LYS A 235 -17.67 15.79 1.23
N GLN A 236 -18.17 14.80 1.99
CA GLN A 236 -19.19 15.05 3.02
C GLN A 236 -18.67 15.94 4.15
N PHE A 237 -17.44 15.73 4.61
CA PHE A 237 -16.82 16.56 5.66
C PHE A 237 -16.65 18.01 5.19
N LYS A 238 -16.13 18.21 3.97
CA LYS A 238 -15.93 19.55 3.39
C LYS A 238 -17.25 20.29 3.16
N GLY A 239 -18.30 19.60 2.68
CA GLY A 239 -19.62 20.18 2.50
C GLY A 239 -20.31 20.56 3.81
N SER A 240 -20.02 19.89 4.91
CA SER A 240 -20.56 20.20 6.24
C SER A 240 -19.95 21.48 6.84
N GLN A 241 -18.73 21.83 6.48
CA GLN A 241 -18.07 23.07 6.94
C GLN A 241 -18.68 24.32 6.28
N ASP A 242 -19.05 24.28 5.02
CA ASP A 242 -19.67 25.40 4.31
C ASP A 242 -21.05 25.77 4.88
N THR A 243 -21.75 24.81 5.49
CA THR A 243 -23.05 25.03 6.14
C THR A 243 -22.97 25.49 7.58
N SER A 244 -21.81 25.31 8.27
CA SER A 244 -21.61 25.62 9.67
C SER A 244 -20.92 26.95 9.94
N ALA A 245 -20.57 27.72 8.91
CA ALA A 245 -20.03 29.06 9.08
C ALA A 245 -21.05 29.94 9.82
N PRO A 246 -20.74 30.48 11.02
CA PRO A 246 -21.68 31.33 11.75
C PRO A 246 -21.92 32.57 10.92
N LYS A 247 -23.18 32.81 10.52
CA LYS A 247 -23.59 34.09 9.96
C LYS A 247 -23.19 35.17 10.97
N ARG A 248 -22.11 35.91 10.69
CA ARG A 248 -21.74 37.11 11.46
C ARG A 248 -22.93 38.04 11.43
N LYS A 249 -23.68 38.14 12.54
CA LYS A 249 -24.66 39.21 12.73
C LYS A 249 -23.88 40.51 12.67
N ALA A 250 -24.13 41.28 11.63
CA ALA A 250 -23.69 42.65 11.55
C ALA A 250 -24.34 43.41 12.73
N TRP A 251 -23.55 43.80 13.69
CA TRP A 251 -23.97 44.76 14.74
C TRP A 251 -23.96 46.12 14.09
N SER A 252 -25.14 46.63 13.77
CA SER A 252 -25.32 48.03 13.44
C SER A 252 -25.25 48.81 14.77
N ILE A 253 -24.17 49.54 14.96
CA ILE A 253 -24.09 50.56 16.03
C ILE A 253 -24.91 51.73 15.53
N MET A 254 -26.11 51.97 16.08
CA MET A 254 -26.78 53.26 15.99
C MET A 254 -26.04 54.21 16.94
N LEU A 255 -25.45 55.25 16.38
CA LEU A 255 -25.01 56.42 17.12
C LEU A 255 -26.17 57.41 17.13
N ASP A 256 -26.70 57.71 18.33
CA ASP A 256 -27.50 58.89 18.61
C ASP A 256 -26.61 60.11 18.73
#